data_91e3c6c842dbb6cd2a082ed68e017700
#
_entry.id   91e3c6c842dbb6cd2a082ed68e017700
#
_cell.length_a   1.000
_cell.length_b   1.000
_cell.length_c   1.000
_cell.angle_alpha   90.00
_cell.angle_beta   90.00
_cell.angle_gamma   90.00
#
_symmetry.space_group_name_H-M   'P 1'
#
loop_
_entity.id
_entity.type
_entity.pdbx_description
1 polymer ?
#
loop_
_entity_poly.entity_id
_entity_poly.type
_entity_poly.pdbx_seq_one_letter_code
_entity_poly.pdbx_strand_id
1 'polypeptide(L)'
;MLTMIDEVYKIADKNEVILKANMKISGNVNCLLFANYCDSTVFYKDFFKVSKDILRVNKMVRRNLKEIKKVIKDNGYKKVWTRGVFSVYGDLRPLAVEANFGEWGDNGIIKNEKYGSDFLISAIFYK
;
A
#
# COMPACT_ATOMS: atom_id res chain seq x y z
N MET A 1 20.58 2.69 -16.47
CA MET A 1 20.54 3.34 -15.14
C MET A 1 19.17 3.18 -14.52
N LEU A 2 19.10 2.74 -13.26
CA LEU A 2 17.84 2.61 -12.56
C LEU A 2 17.36 3.98 -12.07
N THR A 3 16.09 4.30 -12.33
CA THR A 3 15.46 5.48 -11.76
C THR A 3 15.08 5.22 -10.30
N MET A 4 14.75 6.28 -9.55
CA MET A 4 14.22 6.14 -8.20
C MET A 4 13.00 5.21 -8.17
N ILE A 5 12.07 5.38 -9.12
CA ILE A 5 10.85 4.57 -9.18
C ILE A 5 11.17 3.10 -9.48
N ASP A 6 12.18 2.82 -10.32
CA ASP A 6 12.62 1.45 -10.58
C ASP A 6 13.12 0.79 -9.29
N GLU A 7 13.91 1.50 -8.50
CA GLU A 7 14.38 1.01 -7.20
C GLU A 7 13.21 0.77 -6.22
N VAL A 8 12.27 1.71 -6.18
CA VAL A 8 11.08 1.61 -5.34
C VAL A 8 10.28 0.35 -5.71
N TYR A 9 10.06 0.10 -6.99
CA TYR A 9 9.30 -1.05 -7.45
C TYR A 9 10.01 -2.37 -7.19
N LYS A 10 11.34 -2.39 -7.25
CA LYS A 10 12.12 -3.58 -6.85
C LYS A 10 11.93 -3.91 -5.38
N ILE A 11 11.96 -2.90 -4.52
CA ILE A 11 11.72 -3.07 -3.09
C ILE A 11 10.30 -3.58 -2.85
N ALA A 12 9.32 -3.00 -3.53
CA ALA A 12 7.92 -3.41 -3.41
C ALA A 12 7.75 -4.89 -3.80
N ASP A 13 8.35 -5.31 -4.90
CA ASP A 13 8.28 -6.71 -5.35
C ASP A 13 8.93 -7.66 -4.33
N LYS A 14 10.06 -7.27 -3.77
CA LYS A 14 10.75 -8.04 -2.72
C LYS A 14 9.86 -8.19 -1.47
N ASN A 15 9.08 -7.20 -1.15
CA ASN A 15 8.18 -7.18 0.02
C ASN A 15 6.76 -7.68 -0.32
N GLU A 16 6.61 -8.44 -1.39
CA GLU A 16 5.37 -9.10 -1.79
C GLU A 16 4.20 -8.16 -2.07
N VAL A 17 4.48 -6.96 -2.55
CA VAL A 17 3.46 -6.04 -3.03
C VAL A 17 2.87 -6.60 -4.33
N ILE A 18 1.54 -6.73 -4.38
CA ILE A 18 0.84 -7.30 -5.55
C ILE A 18 0.32 -6.24 -6.52
N LEU A 19 0.05 -5.03 -6.01
CA LEU A 19 -0.40 -3.90 -6.81
C LEU A 19 0.38 -2.66 -6.39
N LYS A 20 0.80 -1.86 -7.37
CA LYS A 20 1.53 -0.63 -7.10
C LYS A 20 1.17 0.44 -8.13
N ALA A 21 1.15 1.68 -7.69
CA ALA A 21 0.86 2.83 -8.55
C ALA A 21 1.66 4.04 -8.10
N ASN A 22 2.00 4.90 -9.06
CA ASN A 22 2.64 6.18 -8.82
C ASN A 22 1.76 7.25 -9.41
N MET A 23 1.28 8.18 -8.58
CA MET A 23 0.34 9.21 -9.00
C MET A 23 0.69 10.54 -8.36
N LYS A 24 0.19 11.61 -8.94
CA LYS A 24 0.26 12.94 -8.36
C LYS A 24 -1.10 13.33 -7.80
N ILE A 25 -1.09 13.80 -6.57
CA ILE A 25 -2.29 14.37 -5.94
C ILE A 25 -2.13 15.89 -5.83
N SER A 26 -3.11 16.58 -5.27
CA SER A 26 -3.11 18.04 -5.20
C SER A 26 -1.86 18.61 -4.50
N GLY A 27 -1.44 19.83 -4.88
CA GLY A 27 -0.33 20.53 -4.25
C GLY A 27 1.06 19.98 -4.57
N ASN A 28 1.24 19.37 -5.74
CA ASN A 28 2.50 18.76 -6.18
C ASN A 28 3.00 17.63 -5.29
N VAL A 29 2.09 17.00 -4.55
CA VAL A 29 2.42 15.85 -3.73
C VAL A 29 2.41 14.59 -4.60
N ASN A 30 3.48 13.82 -4.53
CA ASN A 30 3.56 12.52 -5.18
C ASN A 30 3.04 11.45 -4.24
N CYS A 31 2.32 10.48 -4.78
CA CYS A 31 1.77 9.36 -4.02
C CYS A 31 2.20 8.04 -4.64
N LEU A 32 2.81 7.19 -3.83
CA LEU A 32 3.06 5.79 -4.18
C LEU A 32 2.08 4.96 -3.39
N LEU A 33 1.23 4.22 -4.09
CA LEU A 33 0.21 3.38 -3.49
C LEU A 33 0.56 1.93 -3.68
N PHE A 34 0.39 1.13 -2.64
CA PHE A 34 0.73 -0.29 -2.63
C PHE A 34 -0.41 -1.12 -2.07
N ALA A 35 -0.54 -2.35 -2.57
CA ALA A 35 -1.41 -3.35 -1.98
C ALA A 35 -0.63 -4.63 -1.73
N ASN A 36 -0.83 -5.21 -0.56
CA ASN A 36 -0.27 -6.51 -0.18
C ASN A 36 -1.42 -7.50 0.02
N TYR A 37 -1.25 -8.72 -0.47
CA TYR A 37 -2.27 -9.76 -0.30
C TYR A 37 -2.46 -10.09 1.19
N CYS A 38 -3.72 -10.18 1.58
CA CYS A 38 -4.11 -10.62 2.92
C CYS A 38 -5.47 -11.30 2.80
N ASP A 39 -5.55 -12.58 3.18
CA ASP A 39 -6.77 -13.34 3.04
C ASP A 39 -7.87 -12.83 3.98
N SER A 40 -8.89 -12.19 3.41
CA SER A 40 -9.99 -11.62 4.17
C SER A 40 -10.97 -12.65 4.71
N THR A 41 -11.00 -13.86 4.15
CA THR A 41 -11.91 -14.90 4.64
C THR A 41 -11.59 -15.31 6.06
N VAL A 42 -10.35 -15.15 6.47
CA VAL A 42 -9.88 -15.42 7.82
C VAL A 42 -10.57 -14.52 8.86
N PHE A 43 -10.98 -13.29 8.47
CA PHE A 43 -11.65 -12.34 9.35
C PHE A 43 -12.98 -12.87 9.92
N TYR A 44 -13.59 -13.84 9.26
CA TYR A 44 -14.90 -14.33 9.64
C TYR A 44 -14.86 -15.70 10.30
N LYS A 45 -13.72 -16.38 10.29
CA LYS A 45 -13.63 -17.77 10.74
C LYS A 45 -12.87 -17.97 12.05
N ASP A 46 -11.80 -17.21 12.28
CA ASP A 46 -10.97 -17.41 13.45
C ASP A 46 -10.21 -16.10 13.76
N PHE A 47 -10.56 -15.46 14.87
CA PHE A 47 -9.93 -14.22 15.28
C PHE A 47 -8.41 -14.34 15.45
N PHE A 48 -7.92 -15.46 16.01
CA PHE A 48 -6.49 -15.66 16.21
C PHE A 48 -5.74 -15.83 14.89
N LYS A 49 -6.31 -16.52 13.93
CA LYS A 49 -5.73 -16.63 12.58
C LYS A 49 -5.69 -15.29 11.88
N VAL A 50 -6.79 -14.54 11.97
CA VAL A 50 -6.86 -13.18 11.44
C VAL A 50 -5.73 -12.33 12.00
N SER A 51 -5.56 -12.34 13.32
CA SER A 51 -4.53 -11.53 13.98
C SER A 51 -3.12 -11.91 13.51
N LYS A 52 -2.85 -13.20 13.36
CA LYS A 52 -1.54 -13.68 12.89
C LYS A 52 -1.26 -13.26 11.44
N ASP A 53 -2.23 -13.45 10.55
CA ASP A 53 -2.04 -13.11 9.13
C ASP A 53 -1.90 -11.60 8.94
N ILE A 54 -2.75 -10.82 9.59
CA ILE A 54 -2.65 -9.35 9.54
C ILE A 54 -1.30 -8.89 10.09
N LEU A 55 -0.84 -9.46 11.20
CA LEU A 55 0.46 -9.08 11.77
C LEU A 55 1.61 -9.42 10.83
N ARG A 56 1.57 -10.60 10.19
CA ARG A 56 2.56 -11.02 9.21
C ARG A 56 2.61 -10.06 8.03
N VAL A 57 1.46 -9.77 7.43
CA VAL A 57 1.36 -8.87 6.28
C VAL A 57 1.73 -7.44 6.68
N ASN A 58 1.30 -7.00 7.86
CA ASN A 58 1.63 -5.66 8.35
C ASN A 58 3.14 -5.47 8.54
N LYS A 59 3.86 -6.50 8.95
CA LYS A 59 5.33 -6.43 9.02
C LYS A 59 5.94 -6.19 7.65
N MET A 60 5.43 -6.86 6.62
CA MET A 60 5.88 -6.66 5.25
C MET A 60 5.57 -5.26 4.74
N VAL A 61 4.36 -4.77 5.02
CA VAL A 61 3.94 -3.41 4.68
C VAL A 61 4.88 -2.38 5.35
N ARG A 62 5.14 -2.53 6.63
CA ARG A 62 6.00 -1.60 7.37
C ARG A 62 7.43 -1.62 6.85
N ARG A 63 7.98 -2.80 6.56
CA ARG A 63 9.32 -2.93 5.98
C ARG A 63 9.38 -2.27 4.61
N ASN A 64 8.37 -2.50 3.77
CA ASN A 64 8.26 -1.90 2.45
C ASN A 64 8.26 -0.37 2.54
N LEU A 65 7.41 0.19 3.40
CA LEU A 65 7.33 1.64 3.58
C LEU A 65 8.64 2.22 4.10
N LYS A 66 9.28 1.56 5.05
CA LYS A 66 10.54 2.02 5.63
C LYS A 66 11.68 2.04 4.61
N GLU A 67 11.84 0.97 3.87
CA GLU A 67 12.90 0.85 2.87
C GLU A 67 12.70 1.87 1.74
N ILE A 68 11.47 2.01 1.25
CA ILE A 68 11.13 2.94 0.18
C ILE A 68 11.29 4.40 0.64
N LYS A 69 10.87 4.70 1.86
CA LYS A 69 11.05 6.04 2.43
C LYS A 69 12.53 6.46 2.43
N LYS A 70 13.42 5.52 2.75
CA LYS A 70 14.85 5.78 2.72
C LYS A 70 15.33 6.11 1.29
N VAL A 71 14.92 5.35 0.30
CA VAL A 71 15.27 5.59 -1.10
C VAL A 71 14.81 6.98 -1.54
N ILE A 72 13.57 7.34 -1.21
CA ILE A 72 13.00 8.64 -1.59
C ILE A 72 13.81 9.78 -0.94
N LYS A 73 14.13 9.66 0.33
CA LYS A 73 14.94 10.67 1.04
C LYS A 73 16.34 10.78 0.45
N ASP A 74 16.96 9.66 0.12
CA ASP A 74 18.30 9.62 -0.49
C ASP A 74 18.31 10.27 -1.88
N ASN A 75 17.15 10.38 -2.53
CA ASN A 75 17.00 11.09 -3.81
C ASN A 75 16.68 12.58 -3.65
N GLY A 76 16.77 13.13 -2.44
CA GLY A 76 16.70 14.55 -2.20
C GLY A 76 15.33 15.10 -1.81
N TYR A 77 14.32 14.26 -1.65
CA TYR A 77 13.00 14.71 -1.20
C TYR A 77 13.03 14.94 0.31
N LYS A 78 12.65 16.13 0.73
CA LYS A 78 12.73 16.53 2.15
C LYS A 78 11.48 16.15 2.94
N LYS A 79 10.32 16.10 2.28
CA LYS A 79 9.06 15.78 2.92
C LYS A 79 8.60 14.40 2.45
N VAL A 80 8.61 13.43 3.34
CA VAL A 80 8.17 12.06 3.06
C VAL A 80 7.37 11.57 4.26
N TRP A 81 6.13 11.15 4.01
CA TRP A 81 5.31 10.58 5.07
C TRP A 81 4.55 9.35 4.57
N THR A 82 4.18 8.48 5.50
CA THR A 82 3.59 7.19 5.17
C THR A 82 2.20 7.04 5.77
N ARG A 83 1.38 6.18 5.14
CA ARG A 83 0.11 5.71 5.67
C ARG A 83 0.11 4.20 5.61
N GLY A 84 0.14 3.57 6.77
CA GLY A 84 0.08 2.11 6.88
C GLY A 84 -1.35 1.62 7.00
N VAL A 85 -1.48 0.30 7.10
CA VAL A 85 -2.76 -0.41 7.18
C VAL A 85 -3.62 0.07 8.36
N PHE A 86 -2.99 0.36 9.49
CA PHE A 86 -3.67 0.78 10.71
C PHE A 86 -3.66 2.29 10.92
N SER A 87 -3.42 3.07 9.88
CA SER A 87 -3.44 4.52 10.00
C SER A 87 -4.86 5.01 10.29
N VAL A 88 -5.01 5.78 11.38
CA VAL A 88 -6.28 6.43 11.71
C VAL A 88 -6.48 7.73 10.94
N TYR A 89 -5.47 8.21 10.24
CA TYR A 89 -5.51 9.45 9.50
C TYR A 89 -5.50 9.19 8.00
N GLY A 90 -6.65 9.36 7.38
CA GLY A 90 -6.77 9.29 5.94
C GLY A 90 -7.24 7.94 5.42
N ASP A 91 -8.29 8.00 4.64
CA ASP A 91 -8.87 6.86 3.96
C ASP A 91 -8.17 6.70 2.61
N LEU A 92 -7.50 5.57 2.40
CA LEU A 92 -6.79 5.27 1.15
C LEU A 92 -7.68 4.65 0.07
N ARG A 93 -8.93 4.30 0.39
CA ARG A 93 -9.83 3.65 -0.57
C ARG A 93 -10.09 4.49 -1.83
N PRO A 94 -10.39 5.80 -1.73
CA PRO A 94 -10.56 6.60 -2.95
C PRO A 94 -9.33 6.61 -3.85
N LEU A 95 -8.13 6.65 -3.26
CA LEU A 95 -6.89 6.58 -4.02
C LEU A 95 -6.71 5.23 -4.70
N ALA A 96 -7.11 4.15 -4.04
CA ALA A 96 -7.04 2.81 -4.61
C ALA A 96 -7.92 2.67 -5.84
N VAL A 97 -9.12 3.25 -5.81
CA VAL A 97 -10.03 3.27 -6.97
C VAL A 97 -9.42 4.11 -8.10
N GLU A 98 -8.90 5.27 -7.78
CA GLU A 98 -8.24 6.16 -8.76
C GLU A 98 -7.02 5.50 -9.40
N ALA A 99 -6.28 4.69 -8.62
CA ALA A 99 -5.10 3.95 -9.10
C ALA A 99 -5.45 2.66 -9.86
N ASN A 100 -6.73 2.37 -10.07
CA ASN A 100 -7.20 1.14 -10.72
C ASN A 100 -6.86 -0.13 -9.93
N PHE A 101 -6.76 -0.04 -8.60
CA PHE A 101 -6.57 -1.23 -7.77
C PHE A 101 -7.86 -2.04 -7.65
N GLY A 102 -9.00 -1.44 -7.93
CA GLY A 102 -10.29 -2.10 -7.90
C GLY A 102 -11.43 -1.10 -8.00
N GLU A 103 -12.63 -1.60 -7.84
CA GLU A 103 -13.86 -0.82 -7.86
C GLU A 103 -14.56 -0.86 -6.52
N TRP A 104 -15.41 0.12 -6.26
CA TRP A 104 -16.23 0.13 -5.06
C TRP A 104 -17.20 -1.05 -5.09
N GLY A 105 -17.11 -1.91 -4.09
CA GLY A 105 -18.07 -2.97 -3.85
C GLY A 105 -19.05 -2.56 -2.75
N ASP A 106 -19.81 -3.52 -2.26
CA ASP A 106 -20.77 -3.30 -1.18
C ASP A 106 -20.06 -2.93 0.13
N ASN A 107 -20.70 -2.09 0.94
CA ASN A 107 -20.20 -1.70 2.27
C ASN A 107 -18.85 -0.97 2.25
N GLY A 108 -18.53 -0.28 1.15
CA GLY A 108 -17.29 0.48 1.06
C GLY A 108 -16.04 -0.37 0.91
N ILE A 109 -16.17 -1.61 0.52
CA ILE A 109 -15.05 -2.52 0.26
C ILE A 109 -14.58 -2.33 -1.18
N ILE A 110 -13.27 -2.24 -1.38
CA ILE A 110 -12.68 -2.20 -2.72
C ILE A 110 -12.48 -3.62 -3.21
N LYS A 111 -12.93 -3.91 -4.43
CA LYS A 111 -12.79 -5.23 -5.06
C LYS A 111 -11.92 -5.14 -6.30
N ASN A 112 -10.84 -5.93 -6.30
CA ASN A 112 -9.96 -6.12 -7.44
C ASN A 112 -10.45 -7.31 -8.27
N GLU A 113 -10.29 -7.22 -9.59
CA GLU A 113 -10.72 -8.27 -10.51
C GLU A 113 -10.05 -9.63 -10.23
N LYS A 114 -8.76 -9.61 -9.89
CA LYS A 114 -7.97 -10.81 -9.64
C LYS A 114 -7.96 -11.24 -8.18
N TYR A 115 -7.86 -10.29 -7.27
CA TYR A 115 -7.66 -10.56 -5.84
C TYR A 115 -8.90 -10.37 -4.98
N GLY A 116 -10.02 -9.96 -5.57
CA GLY A 116 -11.23 -9.66 -4.80
C GLY A 116 -10.97 -8.53 -3.81
N SER A 117 -11.36 -8.71 -2.56
CA SER A 117 -11.10 -7.75 -1.48
C SER A 117 -9.92 -8.17 -0.59
N ASP A 118 -9.14 -9.17 -0.99
CA ASP A 118 -8.10 -9.80 -0.17
C ASP A 118 -6.77 -9.06 -0.25
N PHE A 119 -6.75 -7.77 0.08
CA PHE A 119 -5.53 -6.99 0.11
C PHE A 119 -5.59 -5.84 1.11
N LEU A 120 -4.41 -5.44 1.59
CA LEU A 120 -4.24 -4.31 2.48
C LEU A 120 -3.53 -3.19 1.72
N ILE A 121 -4.03 -1.96 1.85
CA ILE A 121 -3.52 -0.81 1.12
C ILE A 121 -2.60 0.01 2.02
N SER A 122 -1.48 0.48 1.46
CA SER A 122 -0.56 1.39 2.12
C SER A 122 -0.05 2.43 1.14
N ALA A 123 0.49 3.54 1.64
CA ALA A 123 0.92 4.63 0.78
C ALA A 123 2.14 5.36 1.33
N ILE A 124 2.90 5.95 0.41
CA ILE A 124 3.94 6.93 0.72
C ILE A 124 3.66 8.19 -0.06
N PHE A 125 3.70 9.32 0.63
CA PHE A 125 3.55 10.64 0.02
C PHE A 125 4.88 11.37 0.13
N TYR A 126 5.25 12.10 -0.92
CA TYR A 126 6.52 12.84 -0.90
C TYR A 126 6.47 14.06 -1.81
N LYS A 127 7.25 15.05 -1.45
CA LYS A 127 7.48 16.24 -2.29
C LYS A 127 8.78 16.94 -1.94
#